data_65f5ec62ad54945479a8a1fa446ab370
#
_entry.id   65f5ec62ad54945479a8a1fa446ab370
#
_cell.length_a   1.000
_cell.length_b   1.000
_cell.length_c   1.000
_cell.angle_alpha   90.00
_cell.angle_beta   90.00
_cell.angle_gamma   90.00
#
_symmetry.space_group_name_H-M   'P 1'
#
loop_
_entity.id
_entity.type
_entity.pdbx_description
1 polymer ?
#
loop_
_entity_poly.entity_id
_entity_poly.type
_entity_poly.pdbx_seq_one_letter_code
_entity_poly.pdbx_strand_id
1 'polypeptide(L)'
;MPAAARPVLCYVTDRHLLGPDEDARLAALSAVICRAIAAGVDWIQIREKDLSGRRLSELVRDAVGAASGSSTRILVNDRLDIALGLGAAGVHLGEESVPVAEVIRWRNAEPTRRSFLVGASCHSLAAAQQAERDGADYVFFGPVFDTPAKRKFGPPQGLERLGEVCRAVRIPILAIGGITLENSASCLRSGAAGLAAIRLFQESPDLSAAVPRLRSGS
;
A
#
# COMPACT_ATOMS: atom_id res chain seq x y z
N MET A 1 5.75 -28.14 8.02
CA MET A 1 5.38 -26.71 8.12
C MET A 1 5.34 -26.18 6.69
N PRO A 2 4.22 -25.63 6.17
CA PRO A 2 4.26 -24.96 4.89
C PRO A 2 5.23 -23.78 5.02
N ALA A 3 6.05 -23.57 3.98
CA ALA A 3 6.95 -22.41 3.94
C ALA A 3 6.12 -21.16 4.19
N ALA A 4 6.55 -20.32 5.13
CA ALA A 4 5.87 -19.05 5.41
C ALA A 4 5.75 -18.28 4.08
N ALA A 5 4.55 -17.87 3.73
CA ALA A 5 4.34 -17.11 2.51
C ALA A 5 5.19 -15.84 2.58
N ARG A 6 5.89 -15.52 1.51
CA ARG A 6 6.72 -14.32 1.40
C ARG A 6 5.88 -13.08 1.70
N PRO A 7 6.31 -12.20 2.63
CA PRO A 7 5.55 -11.01 2.97
C PRO A 7 5.43 -10.06 1.79
N VAL A 8 4.24 -9.50 1.61
CA VAL A 8 3.98 -8.46 0.60
C VAL A 8 4.59 -7.14 1.06
N LEU A 9 5.39 -6.51 0.21
CA LEU A 9 5.97 -5.20 0.46
C LEU A 9 5.26 -4.16 -0.41
N CYS A 10 4.69 -3.14 0.21
CA CYS A 10 3.97 -2.08 -0.47
C CYS A 10 4.61 -0.71 -0.18
N TYR A 11 5.14 -0.08 -1.22
CA TYR A 11 5.55 1.32 -1.16
C TYR A 11 4.32 2.22 -1.36
N VAL A 12 4.02 3.10 -0.40
CA VAL A 12 3.00 4.13 -0.50
C VAL A 12 3.68 5.46 -0.78
N THR A 13 3.26 6.18 -1.82
CA THR A 13 3.91 7.43 -2.21
C THR A 13 3.45 8.62 -1.38
N ASP A 14 4.36 9.58 -1.18
CA ASP A 14 4.10 10.91 -0.62
C ASP A 14 5.19 11.88 -1.13
N ARG A 15 4.91 12.59 -2.24
CA ARG A 15 5.88 13.49 -2.86
C ARG A 15 6.30 14.67 -1.99
N HIS A 16 5.49 15.03 -0.98
CA HIS A 16 5.80 16.15 -0.08
C HIS A 16 7.05 15.92 0.78
N LEU A 17 7.50 14.69 0.89
CA LEU A 17 8.76 14.33 1.56
C LEU A 17 9.98 14.46 0.64
N LEU A 18 9.79 14.81 -0.65
CA LEU A 18 10.82 14.82 -1.68
C LEU A 18 10.93 16.21 -2.30
N GLY A 19 12.14 16.75 -2.38
CA GLY A 19 12.42 17.97 -3.13
C GLY A 19 11.81 19.27 -2.59
N PRO A 20 12.31 20.43 -3.06
CA PRO A 20 11.88 21.73 -2.57
C PRO A 20 10.61 22.25 -3.25
N ASP A 21 10.40 21.96 -4.52
CA ASP A 21 9.29 22.43 -5.35
C ASP A 21 8.55 21.27 -6.04
N GLU A 22 7.43 21.57 -6.70
CA GLU A 22 6.54 20.55 -7.25
C GLU A 22 7.18 19.71 -8.35
N ASP A 23 7.94 20.34 -9.26
CA ASP A 23 8.54 19.61 -10.38
C ASP A 23 9.71 18.74 -9.90
N ALA A 24 10.53 19.23 -8.97
CA ALA A 24 11.57 18.46 -8.32
C ALA A 24 10.98 17.28 -7.52
N ARG A 25 9.86 17.49 -6.82
CA ARG A 25 9.14 16.44 -6.08
C ARG A 25 8.65 15.33 -6.99
N LEU A 26 8.03 15.68 -8.11
CA LEU A 26 7.52 14.69 -9.08
C LEU A 26 8.66 13.92 -9.74
N ALA A 27 9.75 14.61 -10.13
CA ALA A 27 10.93 13.95 -10.69
C ALA A 27 11.59 12.99 -9.68
N ALA A 28 11.75 13.42 -8.43
CA ALA A 28 12.28 12.59 -7.36
C ALA A 28 11.37 11.38 -7.05
N LEU A 29 10.03 11.60 -7.03
CA LEU A 29 9.06 10.53 -6.83
C LEU A 29 9.16 9.47 -7.93
N SER A 30 9.21 9.88 -9.20
CA SER A 30 9.39 8.98 -10.34
C SER A 30 10.68 8.15 -10.21
N ALA A 31 11.78 8.77 -9.78
CA ALA A 31 13.04 8.08 -9.55
C ALA A 31 12.93 7.04 -8.40
N VAL A 32 12.23 7.35 -7.30
CA VAL A 32 11.98 6.39 -6.21
C VAL A 32 11.10 5.24 -6.69
N ILE A 33 10.05 5.50 -7.46
CA ILE A 33 9.19 4.46 -8.05
C ILE A 33 10.03 3.49 -8.89
N CYS A 34 10.88 3.99 -9.80
CA CYS A 34 11.75 3.15 -10.62
C CYS A 34 12.72 2.31 -9.77
N ARG A 35 13.33 2.90 -8.74
CA ARG A 35 14.21 2.16 -7.80
C ARG A 35 13.44 1.07 -7.04
N ALA A 36 12.20 1.35 -6.60
CA ALA A 36 11.37 0.38 -5.90
C ALA A 36 10.98 -0.80 -6.82
N ILE A 37 10.65 -0.53 -8.08
CA ILE A 37 10.41 -1.56 -9.10
C ILE A 37 11.66 -2.42 -9.30
N ALA A 38 12.82 -1.80 -9.51
CA ALA A 38 14.09 -2.50 -9.71
C ALA A 38 14.50 -3.37 -8.51
N ALA A 39 14.18 -2.91 -7.28
CA ALA A 39 14.41 -3.67 -6.04
C ALA A 39 13.38 -4.80 -5.83
N GLY A 40 12.36 -4.92 -6.66
CA GLY A 40 11.34 -5.97 -6.59
C GLY A 40 10.32 -5.77 -5.47
N VAL A 41 9.94 -4.52 -5.16
CA VAL A 41 8.80 -4.22 -4.29
C VAL A 41 7.53 -4.77 -4.95
N ASP A 42 6.67 -5.43 -4.17
CA ASP A 42 5.52 -6.15 -4.75
C ASP A 42 4.43 -5.19 -5.24
N TRP A 43 4.11 -4.16 -4.43
CA TRP A 43 3.10 -3.16 -4.75
C TRP A 43 3.62 -1.75 -4.58
N ILE A 44 3.17 -0.83 -5.44
CA ILE A 44 3.37 0.61 -5.28
C ILE A 44 2.00 1.27 -5.32
N GLN A 45 1.59 1.89 -4.22
CA GLN A 45 0.36 2.67 -4.14
C GLN A 45 0.67 4.14 -4.43
N ILE A 46 0.19 4.64 -5.55
CA ILE A 46 0.27 6.07 -5.90
C ILE A 46 -0.77 6.83 -5.08
N ARG A 47 -0.30 7.62 -4.09
CA ARG A 47 -1.15 8.33 -3.13
C ARG A 47 -0.80 9.81 -3.05
N GLU A 48 -1.15 10.54 -4.10
CA GLU A 48 -0.92 11.97 -4.24
C GLU A 48 -2.26 12.70 -4.27
N LYS A 49 -2.87 12.90 -3.09
CA LYS A 49 -4.28 13.32 -2.92
C LYS A 49 -4.60 14.70 -3.48
N ASP A 50 -3.63 15.59 -3.54
CA ASP A 50 -3.75 16.98 -3.96
C ASP A 50 -3.29 17.25 -5.39
N LEU A 51 -2.82 16.22 -6.12
CA LEU A 51 -2.55 16.36 -7.54
C LEU A 51 -3.86 16.52 -8.33
N SER A 52 -3.81 17.40 -9.33
CA SER A 52 -4.89 17.46 -10.32
C SER A 52 -5.04 16.11 -11.03
N GLY A 53 -6.26 15.81 -11.52
CA GLY A 53 -6.53 14.57 -12.26
C GLY A 53 -5.57 14.37 -13.44
N ARG A 54 -5.19 15.45 -14.14
CA ARG A 54 -4.21 15.40 -15.24
C ARG A 54 -2.84 14.93 -14.75
N ARG A 55 -2.24 15.61 -13.75
CA ARG A 55 -0.91 15.26 -13.23
C ARG A 55 -0.88 13.87 -12.58
N LEU A 56 -1.94 13.51 -11.86
CA LEU A 56 -2.06 12.17 -11.32
C LEU A 56 -2.12 11.11 -12.42
N SER A 57 -2.87 11.37 -13.49
CA SER A 57 -2.94 10.45 -14.65
C SER A 57 -1.60 10.30 -15.37
N GLU A 58 -0.82 11.37 -15.50
CA GLU A 58 0.54 11.32 -16.05
C GLU A 58 1.43 10.44 -15.17
N LEU A 59 1.49 10.70 -13.86
CA LEU A 59 2.28 9.92 -12.90
C LEU A 59 1.90 8.43 -12.90
N VAL A 60 0.61 8.12 -12.89
CA VAL A 60 0.13 6.71 -12.89
C VAL A 60 0.49 6.02 -14.20
N ARG A 61 0.34 6.68 -15.35
CA ARG A 61 0.72 6.13 -16.65
C ARG A 61 2.19 5.79 -16.71
N ASP A 62 3.04 6.71 -16.24
CA ASP A 62 4.50 6.51 -16.21
C ASP A 62 4.88 5.37 -15.27
N ALA A 63 4.26 5.28 -14.09
CA ALA A 63 4.48 4.20 -13.14
C ALA A 63 4.04 2.83 -13.68
N VAL A 64 2.87 2.75 -14.34
CA VAL A 64 2.38 1.52 -14.99
C VAL A 64 3.31 1.10 -16.12
N GLY A 65 3.77 2.06 -16.95
CA GLY A 65 4.75 1.83 -18.00
C GLY A 65 6.08 1.30 -17.45
N ALA A 66 6.62 1.93 -16.40
CA ALA A 66 7.85 1.53 -15.75
C ALA A 66 7.75 0.12 -15.11
N ALA A 67 6.58 -0.26 -14.60
CA ALA A 67 6.34 -1.57 -14.00
C ALA A 67 6.13 -2.68 -15.06
N SER A 68 5.99 -2.34 -16.33
CA SER A 68 5.78 -3.32 -17.40
C SER A 68 6.94 -4.31 -17.48
N GLY A 69 6.62 -5.60 -17.55
CA GLY A 69 7.62 -6.68 -17.55
C GLY A 69 8.20 -7.03 -16.17
N SER A 70 7.80 -6.32 -15.11
CA SER A 70 8.15 -6.66 -13.73
C SER A 70 6.99 -7.36 -13.00
N SER A 71 7.25 -7.86 -11.78
CA SER A 71 6.21 -8.39 -10.89
C SER A 71 5.53 -7.33 -10.03
N THR A 72 5.98 -6.08 -10.09
CA THR A 72 5.45 -4.97 -9.29
C THR A 72 4.06 -4.56 -9.80
N ARG A 73 3.10 -4.43 -8.90
CA ARG A 73 1.75 -3.97 -9.20
C ARG A 73 1.56 -2.52 -8.79
N ILE A 74 1.07 -1.69 -9.72
CA ILE A 74 0.72 -0.30 -9.42
C ILE A 74 -0.73 -0.24 -8.96
N LEU A 75 -0.95 0.34 -7.79
CA LEU A 75 -2.26 0.59 -7.19
C LEU A 75 -2.50 2.10 -7.11
N VAL A 76 -3.73 2.54 -7.27
CA VAL A 76 -4.07 3.96 -7.17
C VAL A 76 -4.93 4.21 -5.93
N ASN A 77 -4.63 5.26 -5.17
CA ASN A 77 -5.42 5.64 -4.01
C ASN A 77 -6.69 6.38 -4.44
N ASP A 78 -7.86 5.95 -3.98
CA ASP A 78 -9.21 6.53 -4.17
C ASP A 78 -9.69 6.67 -5.64
N ARG A 79 -8.84 6.96 -6.56
CA ARG A 79 -9.19 7.32 -7.95
C ARG A 79 -9.37 6.06 -8.82
N LEU A 80 -10.52 5.37 -8.61
CA LEU A 80 -10.92 4.19 -9.40
C LEU A 80 -10.96 4.49 -10.91
N ASP A 81 -11.45 5.66 -11.29
CA ASP A 81 -11.50 6.14 -12.67
C ASP A 81 -10.11 6.16 -13.33
N ILE A 82 -9.10 6.69 -12.63
CA ILE A 82 -7.71 6.75 -13.12
C ILE A 82 -7.09 5.34 -13.14
N ALA A 83 -7.33 4.55 -12.09
CA ALA A 83 -6.83 3.18 -12.04
C ALA A 83 -7.29 2.35 -13.24
N LEU A 84 -8.57 2.43 -13.57
CA LEU A 84 -9.16 1.70 -14.70
C LEU A 84 -8.71 2.25 -16.05
N GLY A 85 -8.74 3.56 -16.21
CA GLY A 85 -8.41 4.23 -17.48
C GLY A 85 -6.94 4.04 -17.90
N LEU A 86 -6.06 3.73 -16.95
CA LEU A 86 -4.62 3.59 -17.20
C LEU A 86 -4.08 2.17 -16.97
N GLY A 87 -4.94 1.19 -16.72
CA GLY A 87 -4.54 -0.21 -16.56
C GLY A 87 -3.73 -0.49 -15.31
N ALA A 88 -3.94 0.28 -14.24
CA ALA A 88 -3.37 -0.04 -12.94
C ALA A 88 -3.92 -1.37 -12.41
N ALA A 89 -3.15 -2.05 -11.57
CA ALA A 89 -3.48 -3.38 -11.07
C ALA A 89 -4.58 -3.38 -10.00
N GLY A 90 -4.95 -2.20 -9.47
CA GLY A 90 -5.99 -2.09 -8.45
C GLY A 90 -6.18 -0.69 -7.89
N VAL A 91 -7.09 -0.60 -6.95
CA VAL A 91 -7.42 0.61 -6.18
C VAL A 91 -7.29 0.33 -4.69
N HIS A 92 -6.87 1.35 -3.94
CA HIS A 92 -6.87 1.32 -2.48
C HIS A 92 -7.81 2.41 -1.94
N LEU A 93 -8.78 2.01 -1.14
CA LEU A 93 -9.88 2.84 -0.68
C LEU A 93 -9.67 3.28 0.77
N GLY A 94 -9.91 4.55 1.05
CA GLY A 94 -9.98 5.11 2.38
C GLY A 94 -11.41 5.04 2.95
N GLU A 95 -11.58 5.54 4.17
CA GLU A 95 -12.89 5.53 4.85
C GLU A 95 -13.95 6.45 4.17
N GLU A 96 -13.50 7.50 3.47
CA GLU A 96 -14.36 8.44 2.74
C GLU A 96 -14.43 8.15 1.23
N SER A 97 -13.84 7.03 0.79
CA SER A 97 -13.84 6.62 -0.62
C SER A 97 -15.19 6.00 -1.04
N VAL A 98 -15.32 5.67 -2.31
CA VAL A 98 -16.41 4.80 -2.78
C VAL A 98 -16.41 3.51 -1.94
N PRO A 99 -17.58 3.04 -1.44
CA PRO A 99 -17.65 1.84 -0.62
C PRO A 99 -17.02 0.62 -1.31
N VAL A 100 -16.27 -0.18 -0.54
CA VAL A 100 -15.62 -1.41 -1.04
C VAL A 100 -16.60 -2.30 -1.78
N ALA A 101 -17.79 -2.55 -1.20
CA ALA A 101 -18.82 -3.39 -1.78
C ALA A 101 -19.26 -2.95 -3.18
N GLU A 102 -19.28 -1.64 -3.46
CA GLU A 102 -19.64 -1.11 -4.79
C GLU A 102 -18.57 -1.44 -5.84
N VAL A 103 -17.29 -1.24 -5.48
CA VAL A 103 -16.17 -1.56 -6.37
C VAL A 103 -16.09 -3.08 -6.61
N ILE A 104 -16.34 -3.88 -5.58
CA ILE A 104 -16.39 -5.35 -5.68
C ILE A 104 -17.56 -5.81 -6.57
N ARG A 105 -18.73 -5.19 -6.44
CA ARG A 105 -19.87 -5.49 -7.31
C ARG A 105 -19.54 -5.21 -8.77
N TRP A 106 -18.94 -4.05 -9.06
CA TRP A 106 -18.49 -3.70 -10.39
C TRP A 106 -17.42 -4.69 -10.92
N ARG A 107 -16.42 -5.05 -10.09
CA ARG A 107 -15.37 -6.01 -10.45
C ARG A 107 -15.98 -7.37 -10.81
N ASN A 108 -16.90 -7.86 -9.99
CA ASN A 108 -17.47 -9.20 -10.15
C ASN A 108 -18.49 -9.30 -11.30
N ALA A 109 -18.97 -8.17 -11.83
CA ALA A 109 -19.85 -8.13 -12.99
C ALA A 109 -19.20 -8.71 -14.26
N GLU A 110 -17.84 -8.74 -14.31
CA GLU A 110 -17.08 -9.22 -15.46
C GLU A 110 -15.91 -10.11 -15.05
N PRO A 111 -15.78 -11.34 -15.57
CA PRO A 111 -14.68 -12.25 -15.24
C PRO A 111 -13.29 -11.70 -15.52
N THR A 112 -13.14 -10.87 -16.57
CA THR A 112 -11.86 -10.24 -16.96
C THR A 112 -11.32 -9.26 -15.93
N ARG A 113 -12.17 -8.77 -15.02
CA ARG A 113 -11.80 -7.82 -13.95
C ARG A 113 -11.34 -8.48 -12.65
N ARG A 114 -11.40 -9.81 -12.54
CA ARG A 114 -11.11 -10.54 -11.28
C ARG A 114 -9.69 -10.35 -10.76
N SER A 115 -8.74 -10.01 -11.62
CA SER A 115 -7.35 -9.74 -11.22
C SER A 115 -7.15 -8.33 -10.66
N PHE A 116 -8.16 -7.44 -10.77
CA PHE A 116 -8.09 -6.08 -10.24
C PHE A 116 -8.21 -6.08 -8.72
N LEU A 117 -7.17 -5.60 -8.03
CA LEU A 117 -7.10 -5.59 -6.57
C LEU A 117 -7.92 -4.43 -5.98
N VAL A 118 -8.67 -4.74 -4.93
CA VAL A 118 -9.42 -3.76 -4.15
C VAL A 118 -8.96 -3.86 -2.70
N GLY A 119 -8.25 -2.85 -2.23
CA GLY A 119 -7.78 -2.76 -0.85
C GLY A 119 -8.50 -1.69 -0.05
N ALA A 120 -8.47 -1.79 1.27
CA ALA A 120 -9.05 -0.80 2.18
C ALA A 120 -8.11 -0.42 3.32
N SER A 121 -8.15 0.87 3.73
CA SER A 121 -7.54 1.33 4.98
C SER A 121 -8.50 1.07 6.15
N CYS A 122 -8.00 0.47 7.23
CA CYS A 122 -8.79 0.20 8.43
C CYS A 122 -8.02 0.63 9.69
N HIS A 123 -8.74 1.24 10.62
CA HIS A 123 -8.19 1.72 11.89
C HIS A 123 -8.81 1.02 13.11
N SER A 124 -9.65 0.01 12.90
CA SER A 124 -10.28 -0.80 13.94
C SER A 124 -10.53 -2.22 13.47
N LEU A 125 -10.73 -3.15 14.41
CA LEU A 125 -11.12 -4.52 14.13
C LEU A 125 -12.45 -4.58 13.37
N ALA A 126 -13.43 -3.78 13.79
CA ALA A 126 -14.75 -3.75 13.14
C ALA A 126 -14.65 -3.30 11.67
N ALA A 127 -13.80 -2.29 11.38
CA ALA A 127 -13.56 -1.84 10.01
C ALA A 127 -12.89 -2.93 9.14
N ALA A 128 -11.91 -3.67 9.70
CA ALA A 128 -11.26 -4.75 8.98
C ALA A 128 -12.23 -5.92 8.68
N GLN A 129 -13.08 -6.29 9.64
CA GLN A 129 -14.13 -7.28 9.44
C GLN A 129 -15.18 -6.83 8.42
N GLN A 130 -15.52 -5.53 8.41
CA GLN A 130 -16.42 -5.00 7.39
C GLN A 130 -15.81 -5.06 6.00
N ALA A 131 -14.53 -4.63 5.85
CA ALA A 131 -13.83 -4.71 4.58
C ALA A 131 -13.76 -6.16 4.05
N GLU A 132 -13.55 -7.15 4.93
CA GLU A 132 -13.61 -8.56 4.56
C GLU A 132 -15.01 -8.98 4.07
N ARG A 133 -16.07 -8.62 4.80
CA ARG A 133 -17.45 -8.90 4.38
C ARG A 133 -17.80 -8.27 3.04
N ASP A 134 -17.30 -7.07 2.78
CA ASP A 134 -17.49 -6.33 1.53
C ASP A 134 -16.66 -6.89 0.37
N GLY A 135 -15.76 -7.85 0.64
CA GLY A 135 -14.97 -8.57 -0.35
C GLY A 135 -13.65 -7.91 -0.73
N ALA A 136 -13.09 -7.05 0.12
CA ALA A 136 -11.75 -6.51 -0.09
C ALA A 136 -10.71 -7.64 -0.22
N ASP A 137 -9.71 -7.45 -1.08
CA ASP A 137 -8.65 -8.43 -1.28
C ASP A 137 -7.56 -8.33 -0.22
N TYR A 138 -7.40 -7.17 0.42
CA TYR A 138 -6.45 -6.90 1.49
C TYR A 138 -6.82 -5.64 2.27
N VAL A 139 -6.24 -5.51 3.45
CA VAL A 139 -6.40 -4.32 4.30
C VAL A 139 -5.05 -3.74 4.68
N PHE A 140 -4.94 -2.41 4.67
CA PHE A 140 -3.91 -1.70 5.45
C PHE A 140 -4.45 -1.44 6.84
N PHE A 141 -3.75 -1.96 7.86
CA PHE A 141 -4.11 -1.72 9.25
C PHE A 141 -3.06 -0.85 9.95
N GLY A 142 -3.50 0.25 10.54
CA GLY A 142 -2.60 1.17 11.24
C GLY A 142 -3.24 2.50 11.67
N PRO A 143 -2.41 3.42 12.18
CA PRO A 143 -0.95 3.33 12.29
C PRO A 143 -0.52 2.37 13.40
N VAL A 144 0.41 1.44 13.10
CA VAL A 144 0.89 0.46 14.10
C VAL A 144 1.84 1.14 15.08
N PHE A 145 2.74 1.98 14.58
CA PHE A 145 3.67 2.77 15.41
C PHE A 145 3.43 4.26 15.24
N ASP A 146 3.98 5.06 16.16
CA ASP A 146 3.88 6.51 16.08
C ASP A 146 4.46 7.03 14.76
N THR A 147 3.74 7.96 14.16
CA THR A 147 4.16 8.64 12.94
C THR A 147 3.65 10.09 12.96
N PRO A 148 4.50 11.07 12.67
CA PRO A 148 4.13 12.49 12.73
C PRO A 148 2.84 12.81 11.97
N ALA A 149 2.65 12.20 10.80
CA ALA A 149 1.49 12.43 9.93
C ALA A 149 0.15 11.98 10.55
N LYS A 150 0.16 11.09 11.55
CA LYS A 150 -1.05 10.50 12.13
C LYS A 150 -1.30 10.88 13.60
N ARG A 151 -0.41 11.59 14.27
CA ARG A 151 -0.55 12.00 15.69
C ARG A 151 -1.87 12.71 16.00
N LYS A 152 -2.38 13.52 15.06
CA LYS A 152 -3.66 14.22 15.23
C LYS A 152 -4.90 13.30 15.23
N PHE A 153 -4.77 12.05 14.83
CA PHE A 153 -5.87 11.07 14.78
C PHE A 153 -5.88 10.10 15.96
N GLY A 154 -5.00 10.30 16.94
CA GLY A 154 -4.93 9.48 18.16
C GLY A 154 -3.66 8.64 18.27
N PRO A 155 -3.54 7.83 19.34
CA PRO A 155 -2.38 7.00 19.59
C PRO A 155 -2.27 5.88 18.54
N PRO A 156 -1.04 5.31 18.35
CA PRO A 156 -0.84 4.18 17.47
C PRO A 156 -1.61 2.94 17.97
N GLN A 157 -2.00 2.07 17.06
CA GLN A 157 -2.75 0.84 17.36
C GLN A 157 -1.90 -0.20 18.11
N GLY A 158 -0.60 -0.23 17.86
CA GLY A 158 0.32 -1.18 18.47
C GLY A 158 0.25 -2.59 17.87
N LEU A 159 1.23 -3.42 18.28
CA LEU A 159 1.37 -4.80 17.79
C LEU A 159 0.28 -5.73 18.31
N GLU A 160 -0.25 -5.47 19.52
CA GLU A 160 -1.31 -6.27 20.12
C GLU A 160 -2.58 -6.22 19.28
N ARG A 161 -3.06 -5.00 18.96
CA ARG A 161 -4.24 -4.80 18.09
C ARG A 161 -4.01 -5.30 16.67
N LEU A 162 -2.79 -5.13 16.13
CA LEU A 162 -2.44 -5.73 14.85
C LEU A 162 -2.64 -7.25 14.90
N GLY A 163 -2.13 -7.91 15.95
CA GLY A 163 -2.28 -9.35 16.14
C GLY A 163 -3.74 -9.80 16.31
N GLU A 164 -4.57 -9.02 17.00
CA GLU A 164 -6.00 -9.28 17.12
C GLU A 164 -6.69 -9.26 15.75
N VAL A 165 -6.44 -8.22 14.94
CA VAL A 165 -7.02 -8.10 13.60
C VAL A 165 -6.55 -9.23 12.70
N CYS A 166 -5.25 -9.56 12.70
CA CYS A 166 -4.71 -10.66 11.88
C CYS A 166 -5.32 -12.02 12.21
N ARG A 167 -5.74 -12.26 13.48
CA ARG A 167 -6.43 -13.49 13.88
C ARG A 167 -7.92 -13.49 13.56
N ALA A 168 -8.54 -12.30 13.47
CA ALA A 168 -9.99 -12.16 13.36
C ALA A 168 -10.49 -12.11 11.91
N VAL A 169 -9.63 -11.83 10.94
CA VAL A 169 -9.96 -11.78 9.51
C VAL A 169 -9.08 -12.73 8.71
N ARG A 170 -9.56 -13.19 7.57
CA ARG A 170 -8.86 -14.15 6.70
C ARG A 170 -8.12 -13.48 5.54
N ILE A 171 -8.54 -12.26 5.17
CA ILE A 171 -7.88 -11.50 4.10
C ILE A 171 -6.53 -10.97 4.58
N PRO A 172 -5.54 -10.82 3.67
CA PRO A 172 -4.21 -10.31 4.01
C PRO A 172 -4.25 -8.95 4.70
N ILE A 173 -3.60 -8.84 5.85
CA ILE A 173 -3.40 -7.57 6.56
C ILE A 173 -1.96 -7.10 6.32
N LEU A 174 -1.81 -5.90 5.78
CA LEU A 174 -0.53 -5.22 5.69
C LEU A 174 -0.44 -4.16 6.79
N ALA A 175 0.59 -4.27 7.63
CA ALA A 175 0.86 -3.29 8.67
C ALA A 175 1.35 -1.99 8.07
N ILE A 176 0.79 -0.84 8.51
CA ILE A 176 1.19 0.49 8.06
C ILE A 176 1.33 1.46 9.22
N GLY A 177 2.17 2.48 9.05
CA GLY A 177 2.39 3.58 10.00
C GLY A 177 3.58 3.35 10.92
N GLY A 178 4.63 4.16 10.74
CA GLY A 178 5.86 4.12 11.51
C GLY A 178 6.71 2.86 11.29
N ILE A 179 6.52 2.16 10.17
CA ILE A 179 7.30 0.95 9.84
C ILE A 179 8.72 1.34 9.46
N THR A 180 9.71 0.66 10.08
CA THR A 180 11.14 0.77 9.83
C THR A 180 11.76 -0.62 9.62
N LEU A 181 13.03 -0.68 9.24
CA LEU A 181 13.76 -1.97 9.13
C LEU A 181 13.81 -2.71 10.49
N GLU A 182 13.96 -1.95 11.59
CA GLU A 182 14.13 -2.51 12.94
C GLU A 182 12.82 -3.10 13.50
N ASN A 183 11.67 -2.50 13.18
CA ASN A 183 10.38 -2.92 13.74
C ASN A 183 9.56 -3.80 12.80
N SER A 184 9.93 -3.91 11.53
CA SER A 184 9.22 -4.66 10.48
C SER A 184 8.97 -6.12 10.85
N ALA A 185 10.00 -6.79 11.38
CA ALA A 185 9.91 -8.19 11.82
C ALA A 185 8.85 -8.41 12.91
N SER A 186 8.64 -7.44 13.80
CA SER A 186 7.62 -7.52 14.85
C SER A 186 6.21 -7.51 14.29
N CYS A 187 5.94 -6.73 13.23
CA CYS A 187 4.66 -6.75 12.53
C CYS A 187 4.37 -8.12 11.90
N LEU A 188 5.37 -8.70 11.23
CA LEU A 188 5.23 -10.02 10.61
C LEU A 188 5.00 -11.12 11.66
N ARG A 189 5.72 -11.08 12.79
CA ARG A 189 5.49 -12.00 13.91
C ARG A 189 4.10 -11.85 14.55
N SER A 190 3.51 -10.64 14.48
CA SER A 190 2.12 -10.43 14.94
C SER A 190 1.07 -10.96 13.96
N GLY A 191 1.48 -11.52 12.82
CA GLY A 191 0.58 -12.15 11.84
C GLY A 191 0.29 -11.30 10.60
N ALA A 192 0.94 -10.12 10.45
CA ALA A 192 0.79 -9.34 9.23
C ALA A 192 1.30 -10.13 8.00
N ALA A 193 0.51 -10.14 6.94
CA ALA A 193 0.85 -10.76 5.66
C ALA A 193 1.84 -9.89 4.85
N GLY A 194 2.07 -8.66 5.27
CA GLY A 194 2.97 -7.75 4.61
C GLY A 194 3.11 -6.41 5.32
N LEU A 195 3.85 -5.52 4.69
CA LEU A 195 4.23 -4.21 5.21
C LEU A 195 3.94 -3.14 4.17
N ALA A 196 3.31 -2.04 4.59
CA ALA A 196 3.13 -0.85 3.78
C ALA A 196 3.85 0.34 4.44
N ALA A 197 4.63 1.08 3.69
CA ALA A 197 5.38 2.20 4.24
C ALA A 197 5.62 3.31 3.21
N ILE A 198 5.85 4.53 3.69
CA ILE A 198 6.24 5.68 2.90
C ILE A 198 7.77 5.87 3.06
N ARG A 199 8.19 6.37 4.21
CA ARG A 199 9.57 6.79 4.49
C ARG A 199 10.59 5.68 4.33
N LEU A 200 10.25 4.47 4.76
CA LEU A 200 11.11 3.29 4.62
C LEU A 200 11.61 3.10 3.18
N PHE A 201 10.74 3.37 2.20
CA PHE A 201 11.11 3.25 0.78
C PHE A 201 11.68 4.55 0.21
N GLN A 202 11.15 5.71 0.59
CA GLN A 202 11.56 6.99 0.03
C GLN A 202 12.92 7.45 0.56
N GLU A 203 13.21 7.23 1.83
CA GLU A 203 14.42 7.66 2.51
C GLU A 203 15.53 6.60 2.48
N SER A 204 15.23 5.38 2.00
CA SER A 204 16.24 4.32 1.89
C SER A 204 17.31 4.69 0.86
N PRO A 205 18.59 4.72 1.23
CA PRO A 205 19.67 4.95 0.29
C PRO A 205 19.86 3.76 -0.68
N ASP A 206 19.54 2.54 -0.22
CA ASP A 206 19.69 1.31 -0.98
C ASP A 206 18.48 0.37 -0.77
N LEU A 207 17.53 0.42 -1.69
CA LEU A 207 16.35 -0.47 -1.69
C LEU A 207 16.71 -1.91 -2.05
N SER A 208 17.81 -2.12 -2.79
CA SER A 208 18.24 -3.47 -3.16
C SER A 208 18.73 -4.27 -1.96
N ALA A 209 19.28 -3.60 -0.96
CA ALA A 209 19.65 -4.18 0.32
C ALA A 209 18.48 -4.24 1.32
N ALA A 210 17.59 -3.22 1.31
CA ALA A 210 16.50 -3.13 2.26
C ALA A 210 15.39 -4.19 1.99
N VAL A 211 15.01 -4.38 0.74
CA VAL A 211 13.92 -5.30 0.36
C VAL A 211 14.17 -6.75 0.80
N PRO A 212 15.34 -7.37 0.58
CA PRO A 212 15.63 -8.71 1.10
C PRO A 212 15.54 -8.80 2.64
N ARG A 213 16.04 -7.80 3.36
CA ARG A 213 15.98 -7.74 4.83
C ARG A 213 14.53 -7.68 5.34
N LEU A 214 13.66 -6.88 4.73
CA LEU A 214 12.24 -6.83 5.06
C LEU A 214 11.55 -8.17 4.84
N ARG A 215 12.02 -8.98 3.89
CA ARG A 215 11.45 -10.29 3.58
C ARG A 215 11.93 -11.40 4.50
N SER A 216 13.17 -11.33 4.94
CA SER A 216 13.71 -12.33 5.87
C SER A 216 13.21 -12.16 7.29
N GLY A 217 12.65 -10.99 7.64
CA GLY A 217 12.22 -10.68 9.00
C GLY A 217 13.40 -10.60 9.98
N SER A 218 14.62 -10.35 9.47
CA SER A 218 15.89 -10.29 10.22
C SER A 218 16.44 -8.89 10.24
#